data_68e34e913ea70bdecaea60d018c9e9a2
#
_entry.id   68e34e913ea70bdecaea60d018c9e9a2
#
_cell.length_a   1.000
_cell.length_b   1.000
_cell.length_c   1.000
_cell.angle_alpha   90.00
_cell.angle_beta   90.00
_cell.angle_gamma   90.00
#
_symmetry.space_group_name_H-M   'P 1'
#
loop_
_entity.id
_entity.type
_entity.pdbx_description
1 polymer ?
#
loop_
_entity_poly.entity_id
_entity_poly.type
_entity_poly.pdbx_seq_one_letter_code
_entity_poly.pdbx_strand_id
1 'polypeptide(L)'
;MMKWTNIAKMALLTGAAGVVLAAAGCGGDQAASSAAESGKKVVKVAHTAYYFPYDFVDDNNKSDGLEVAVMKEVEKKLPQYEFQYVPTSDDDLLIGVESGKYDIGTKGIWKTPAREKKYIFPKNNIGASVIGVTIRSEDANTIKNLDDFAKAGKKLVPIAPQNAQYQVVTDYNAAHPDYPIALEASENFEIADAYSWVLEGRYDGYFAIELSYQKNVTAKDAPYGQFKDKLTYFRYKALPTYALVNKKETKLAEEVDQALGELKKEGKIAELEKKYFGEELDLLLDKQ
;
A
#
# COMPACT_ATOMS: atom_id res chain seq x y z
N MET A 1 32.84 35.33 32.49
CA MET A 1 33.17 36.73 32.67
C MET A 1 32.51 37.52 31.54
N MET A 2 31.40 38.16 31.93
CA MET A 2 31.28 39.66 31.91
C MET A 2 31.26 40.25 30.48
N LYS A 3 30.36 41.13 30.11
CA LYS A 3 29.39 42.03 30.78
C LYS A 3 28.33 42.48 29.77
N TRP A 4 27.15 42.60 30.19
CA TRP A 4 26.06 43.52 29.98
C TRP A 4 26.45 45.00 29.80
N THR A 5 25.66 45.71 29.04
CA THR A 5 25.03 47.04 29.29
C THR A 5 24.71 47.69 27.93
N ASN A 6 23.69 48.41 27.68
CA ASN A 6 22.54 49.07 28.19
C ASN A 6 22.00 50.07 27.19
N ILE A 7 20.71 50.19 27.08
CA ILE A 7 19.77 51.33 27.28
C ILE A 7 19.57 52.33 26.13
N ALA A 8 18.39 52.25 25.57
CA ALA A 8 17.26 53.17 25.39
C ALA A 8 17.52 54.63 24.94
N LYS A 9 16.62 55.07 24.05
CA LYS A 9 15.73 56.27 24.21
C LYS A 9 14.83 56.42 22.94
N MET A 10 13.62 56.25 23.11
CA MET A 10 12.37 57.01 22.98
C MET A 10 12.43 58.30 22.14
N ALA A 11 11.56 58.35 21.11
CA ALA A 11 10.85 59.58 20.71
C ALA A 11 9.50 59.24 20.08
N LEU A 12 8.44 59.69 20.72
CA LEU A 12 7.07 59.75 20.18
C LEU A 12 6.98 60.83 19.10
N LEU A 13 6.18 60.52 18.05
CA LEU A 13 5.43 61.57 17.32
C LEU A 13 4.13 60.94 16.77
N THR A 14 3.05 61.52 17.15
CA THR A 14 1.65 61.29 16.83
C THR A 14 1.30 61.67 15.38
N GLY A 15 0.40 60.89 14.74
CA GLY A 15 -0.19 61.29 13.46
C GLY A 15 -1.27 60.32 13.00
N ALA A 16 -2.47 60.78 12.90
CA ALA A 16 -3.80 60.16 12.80
C ALA A 16 -4.12 59.26 11.58
N ALA A 17 -5.00 58.33 11.84
CA ALA A 17 -6.17 57.88 11.06
C ALA A 17 -5.97 57.28 9.66
N GLY A 18 -6.27 56.01 9.58
CA GLY A 18 -6.54 55.31 8.33
C GLY A 18 -6.90 53.84 8.65
N VAL A 19 -8.20 53.57 8.97
CA VAL A 19 -8.70 52.21 9.15
C VAL A 19 -8.74 51.53 7.79
N VAL A 20 -7.86 50.60 7.52
CA VAL A 20 -8.05 49.57 6.48
C VAL A 20 -8.08 48.24 7.20
N LEU A 21 -9.27 47.66 7.29
CA LEU A 21 -9.46 46.26 7.67
C LEU A 21 -8.85 45.39 6.56
N ALA A 22 -7.61 44.94 6.76
CA ALA A 22 -7.09 43.78 6.05
C ALA A 22 -7.31 42.57 6.94
N ALA A 23 -8.32 41.78 6.60
CA ALA A 23 -8.49 40.46 7.16
C ALA A 23 -7.29 39.59 6.77
N ALA A 24 -6.46 39.28 7.76
CA ALA A 24 -5.45 38.24 7.62
C ALA A 24 -6.17 36.89 7.58
N GLY A 25 -6.45 36.38 6.38
CA GLY A 25 -6.90 35.01 6.13
C GLY A 25 -5.73 34.06 6.29
N CYS A 26 -5.84 33.16 7.24
CA CYS A 26 -4.91 32.03 7.44
C CYS A 26 -4.75 31.23 6.16
N GLY A 27 -3.48 30.94 5.79
CA GLY A 27 -3.13 30.04 4.69
C GLY A 27 -3.61 28.62 4.96
N GLY A 28 -4.62 28.20 4.22
CA GLY A 28 -5.19 26.83 4.24
C GLY A 28 -5.95 26.47 2.96
N ASP A 29 -6.20 27.42 2.04
CA ASP A 29 -7.23 27.25 1.00
C ASP A 29 -6.75 27.35 -0.46
N GLN A 30 -5.47 27.20 -0.77
CA GLN A 30 -5.04 27.31 -2.18
C GLN A 30 -5.47 26.10 -3.04
N ALA A 31 -5.64 24.91 -2.46
CA ALA A 31 -6.12 23.73 -3.22
C ALA A 31 -7.64 23.73 -3.46
N ALA A 32 -8.41 24.27 -2.51
CA ALA A 32 -9.87 24.41 -2.66
C ALA A 32 -10.26 25.51 -3.66
N SER A 33 -9.41 26.53 -3.84
CA SER A 33 -9.66 27.66 -4.74
C SER A 33 -9.54 27.28 -6.22
N SER A 34 -8.61 26.39 -6.61
CA SER A 34 -8.43 25.96 -8.01
C SER A 34 -9.58 25.05 -8.49
N ALA A 35 -10.10 24.20 -7.61
CA ALA A 35 -11.21 23.30 -7.92
C ALA A 35 -12.55 24.05 -8.10
N ALA A 36 -12.75 25.17 -7.40
CA ALA A 36 -13.92 26.01 -7.58
C ALA A 36 -13.96 26.72 -8.94
N GLU A 37 -12.80 26.98 -9.55
CA GLU A 37 -12.70 27.56 -10.89
C GLU A 37 -12.94 26.53 -12.01
N SER A 38 -12.64 25.24 -11.78
CA SER A 38 -12.79 24.18 -12.79
C SER A 38 -14.19 23.58 -12.87
N GLY A 39 -15.05 23.82 -11.88
CA GLY A 39 -16.38 23.19 -11.75
C GLY A 39 -16.33 21.67 -11.48
N LYS A 40 -15.14 21.09 -11.24
CA LYS A 40 -14.94 19.67 -10.95
C LYS A 40 -15.07 19.37 -9.45
N LYS A 41 -15.59 18.19 -9.12
CA LYS A 41 -15.57 17.70 -7.74
C LYS A 41 -14.15 17.18 -7.40
N VAL A 42 -13.55 17.71 -6.34
CA VAL A 42 -12.26 17.20 -5.84
C VAL A 42 -12.48 15.84 -5.17
N VAL A 43 -11.64 14.87 -5.53
CA VAL A 43 -11.56 13.53 -4.94
C VAL A 43 -10.18 13.35 -4.32
N LYS A 44 -10.12 13.13 -3.02
CA LYS A 44 -8.87 12.89 -2.30
C LYS A 44 -8.50 11.41 -2.36
N VAL A 45 -7.42 11.11 -3.07
CA VAL A 45 -6.86 9.77 -3.22
C VAL A 45 -5.65 9.63 -2.29
N ALA A 46 -5.85 9.01 -1.14
CA ALA A 46 -4.75 8.70 -0.22
C ALA A 46 -3.97 7.48 -0.71
N HIS A 47 -2.65 7.52 -0.59
CA HIS A 47 -1.77 6.38 -0.89
C HIS A 47 -0.60 6.32 0.09
N THR A 48 0.03 5.14 0.23
CA THR A 48 1.22 5.04 1.08
C THR A 48 2.43 5.70 0.42
N ALA A 49 3.31 6.30 1.24
CA ALA A 49 4.47 7.05 0.72
C ALA A 49 5.70 6.16 0.42
N TYR A 50 5.71 4.88 0.89
CA TYR A 50 6.94 4.07 0.96
C TYR A 50 6.79 2.64 0.43
N TYR A 51 5.71 2.33 -0.26
CA TYR A 51 5.40 0.98 -0.74
C TYR A 51 5.77 0.80 -2.22
N PHE A 52 7.05 1.10 -2.56
CA PHE A 52 7.58 0.89 -3.93
C PHE A 52 7.46 -0.60 -4.32
N PRO A 53 7.04 -0.96 -5.55
CA PRO A 53 6.62 -0.09 -6.65
C PRO A 53 5.09 0.11 -6.76
N TYR A 54 4.30 -0.26 -5.72
CA TYR A 54 2.85 -0.08 -5.72
C TYR A 54 2.45 1.37 -5.57
N ASP A 55 2.87 2.00 -4.46
CA ASP A 55 2.60 3.39 -4.11
C ASP A 55 3.80 3.99 -3.40
N PHE A 56 4.28 5.13 -3.86
CA PHE A 56 5.42 5.80 -3.24
C PHE A 56 5.46 7.29 -3.63
N VAL A 57 6.34 8.01 -2.97
CA VAL A 57 6.73 9.37 -3.34
C VAL A 57 8.12 9.29 -3.97
N ASP A 58 8.27 9.84 -5.17
CA ASP A 58 9.54 9.87 -5.89
C ASP A 58 10.52 10.92 -5.32
N ASP A 59 11.74 10.94 -5.84
CA ASP A 59 12.78 11.89 -5.41
C ASP A 59 12.43 13.38 -5.68
N ASN A 60 11.42 13.64 -6.52
CA ASN A 60 10.88 14.96 -6.81
C ASN A 60 9.64 15.29 -5.97
N ASN A 61 9.37 14.50 -4.94
CA ASN A 61 8.23 14.65 -4.05
C ASN A 61 6.87 14.48 -4.74
N LYS A 62 6.80 13.66 -5.80
CA LYS A 62 5.58 13.37 -6.55
C LYS A 62 5.08 11.97 -6.24
N SER A 63 3.75 11.85 -6.15
CA SER A 63 3.06 10.56 -6.02
C SER A 63 3.24 9.73 -7.29
N ASP A 64 3.77 8.49 -7.16
CA ASP A 64 4.01 7.54 -8.23
C ASP A 64 3.81 6.09 -7.73
N GLY A 65 3.93 5.12 -8.62
CA GLY A 65 3.71 3.70 -8.38
C GLY A 65 2.60 3.14 -9.26
N LEU A 66 2.46 1.79 -9.27
CA LEU A 66 1.47 1.11 -10.09
C LEU A 66 0.05 1.64 -9.80
N GLU A 67 -0.36 1.61 -8.52
CA GLU A 67 -1.75 1.92 -8.16
C GLU A 67 -2.04 3.42 -8.34
N VAL A 68 -1.09 4.30 -8.01
CA VAL A 68 -1.19 5.73 -8.31
C VAL A 68 -1.28 5.97 -9.83
N ALA A 69 -0.50 5.24 -10.64
CA ALA A 69 -0.54 5.39 -12.10
C ALA A 69 -1.88 4.89 -12.68
N VAL A 70 -2.43 3.78 -12.18
CA VAL A 70 -3.77 3.31 -12.55
C VAL A 70 -4.83 4.34 -12.18
N MET A 71 -4.77 4.92 -10.97
CA MET A 71 -5.72 5.95 -10.56
C MET A 71 -5.61 7.24 -11.41
N LYS A 72 -4.42 7.59 -11.90
CA LYS A 72 -4.24 8.69 -12.87
C LYS A 72 -4.91 8.39 -14.23
N GLU A 73 -4.92 7.13 -14.67
CA GLU A 73 -5.66 6.73 -15.88
C GLU A 73 -7.18 6.70 -15.63
N VAL A 74 -7.63 6.29 -14.43
CA VAL A 74 -9.04 6.40 -14.02
C VAL A 74 -9.52 7.86 -14.04
N GLU A 75 -8.73 8.80 -13.50
CA GLU A 75 -9.04 10.23 -13.51
C GLU A 75 -9.29 10.76 -14.94
N LYS A 76 -8.49 10.33 -15.93
CA LYS A 76 -8.68 10.74 -17.32
C LYS A 76 -10.03 10.30 -17.91
N LYS A 77 -10.58 9.19 -17.41
CA LYS A 77 -11.91 8.68 -17.82
C LYS A 77 -13.08 9.35 -17.07
N LEU A 78 -12.78 10.08 -16.00
CA LEU A 78 -13.76 10.72 -15.13
C LEU A 78 -13.59 12.26 -15.11
N PRO A 79 -13.85 12.96 -16.23
CA PRO A 79 -13.51 14.37 -16.38
C PRO A 79 -14.28 15.32 -15.44
N GLN A 80 -15.34 14.84 -14.79
CA GLN A 80 -16.11 15.57 -13.76
C GLN A 80 -15.40 15.65 -12.41
N TYR A 81 -14.30 14.88 -12.22
CA TYR A 81 -13.50 14.86 -11.00
C TYR A 81 -12.11 15.47 -11.23
N GLU A 82 -11.49 15.92 -10.15
CA GLU A 82 -10.09 16.28 -10.03
C GLU A 82 -9.50 15.48 -8.88
N PHE A 83 -8.54 14.56 -9.18
CA PHE A 83 -7.95 13.69 -8.16
C PHE A 83 -6.77 14.38 -7.49
N GLN A 84 -6.87 14.55 -6.17
CA GLN A 84 -5.80 15.06 -5.32
C GLN A 84 -5.12 13.89 -4.62
N TYR A 85 -3.88 13.60 -5.02
CA TYR A 85 -3.09 12.51 -4.43
C TYR A 85 -2.46 12.95 -3.12
N VAL A 86 -2.70 12.18 -2.04
CA VAL A 86 -2.27 12.51 -0.67
C VAL A 86 -1.40 11.36 -0.13
N PRO A 87 -0.06 11.49 -0.14
CA PRO A 87 0.80 10.51 0.50
C PRO A 87 0.61 10.53 2.01
N THR A 88 0.51 9.35 2.63
CA THR A 88 0.25 9.22 4.06
C THR A 88 0.80 7.90 4.63
N SER A 89 0.64 7.66 5.93
CA SER A 89 0.93 6.38 6.56
C SER A 89 -0.17 5.36 6.30
N ASP A 90 0.12 4.09 6.52
CA ASP A 90 -0.84 2.98 6.37
C ASP A 90 -2.07 3.15 7.26
N ASP A 91 -1.85 3.50 8.52
CA ASP A 91 -2.92 3.66 9.51
C ASP A 91 -3.77 4.88 9.23
N ASP A 92 -3.15 6.02 8.93
CA ASP A 92 -3.85 7.25 8.55
C ASP A 92 -4.66 7.07 7.28
N LEU A 93 -4.19 6.28 6.31
CA LEU A 93 -4.92 5.95 5.10
C LEU A 93 -6.22 5.20 5.44
N LEU A 94 -6.10 4.10 6.17
CA LEU A 94 -7.25 3.25 6.50
C LEU A 94 -8.29 4.01 7.33
N ILE A 95 -7.86 4.68 8.41
CA ILE A 95 -8.72 5.50 9.26
C ILE A 95 -9.31 6.67 8.46
N GLY A 96 -8.50 7.31 7.61
CA GLY A 96 -8.92 8.45 6.82
C GLY A 96 -9.97 8.10 5.78
N VAL A 97 -9.87 6.95 5.11
CA VAL A 97 -10.90 6.48 4.16
C VAL A 97 -12.16 6.06 4.93
N GLU A 98 -12.04 5.36 6.05
CA GLU A 98 -13.20 4.95 6.88
C GLU A 98 -13.99 6.16 7.38
N SER A 99 -13.31 7.18 7.87
CA SER A 99 -13.94 8.40 8.39
C SER A 99 -14.46 9.37 7.32
N GLY A 100 -13.98 9.27 6.08
CA GLY A 100 -14.29 10.19 4.98
C GLY A 100 -13.37 11.42 4.91
N LYS A 101 -12.22 11.39 5.56
CA LYS A 101 -11.13 12.37 5.35
C LYS A 101 -10.55 12.24 3.94
N TYR A 102 -10.52 11.01 3.43
CA TYR A 102 -10.16 10.65 2.06
C TYR A 102 -11.31 9.90 1.40
N ASP A 103 -11.49 10.11 0.10
CA ASP A 103 -12.55 9.47 -0.69
C ASP A 103 -12.11 8.08 -1.16
N ILE A 104 -10.85 7.95 -1.55
CA ILE A 104 -10.22 6.73 -2.06
C ILE A 104 -8.90 6.48 -1.32
N GLY A 105 -8.52 5.21 -1.18
CA GLY A 105 -7.21 4.81 -0.66
C GLY A 105 -6.60 3.65 -1.45
N THR A 106 -5.26 3.68 -1.66
CA THR A 106 -4.49 2.63 -2.32
C THR A 106 -3.23 2.28 -1.51
N LYS A 107 -2.96 0.98 -1.34
CA LYS A 107 -1.78 0.45 -0.64
C LYS A 107 -1.58 -1.06 -0.84
N GLY A 108 -1.80 -1.60 -2.04
CA GLY A 108 -1.74 -3.05 -2.25
C GLY A 108 -2.79 -3.82 -1.45
N ILE A 109 -4.02 -3.33 -1.38
CA ILE A 109 -5.05 -3.86 -0.48
C ILE A 109 -5.73 -5.10 -1.04
N TRP A 110 -5.69 -6.18 -0.28
CA TRP A 110 -6.50 -7.37 -0.54
C TRP A 110 -7.88 -7.23 0.11
N LYS A 111 -8.88 -7.74 -0.59
CA LYS A 111 -10.25 -7.79 -0.11
C LYS A 111 -10.40 -8.85 0.99
N THR A 112 -11.02 -8.47 2.10
CA THR A 112 -11.36 -9.39 3.19
C THR A 112 -12.76 -9.06 3.74
N PRO A 113 -13.48 -10.03 4.34
CA PRO A 113 -14.82 -9.77 4.91
C PRO A 113 -14.83 -8.66 5.98
N ALA A 114 -13.75 -8.52 6.75
CA ALA A 114 -13.61 -7.45 7.74
C ALA A 114 -13.49 -6.07 7.07
N ARG A 115 -12.72 -5.97 5.99
CA ARG A 115 -12.53 -4.73 5.23
C ARG A 115 -13.77 -4.34 4.44
N GLU A 116 -14.52 -5.31 3.89
CA GLU A 116 -15.79 -5.04 3.18
C GLU A 116 -16.85 -4.41 4.07
N LYS A 117 -16.82 -4.64 5.38
CA LYS A 117 -17.70 -3.96 6.34
C LYS A 117 -17.40 -2.46 6.46
N LYS A 118 -16.16 -2.05 6.24
CA LYS A 118 -15.65 -0.69 6.44
C LYS A 118 -15.59 0.13 5.17
N TYR A 119 -15.31 -0.49 4.02
CA TYR A 119 -15.04 0.17 2.74
C TYR A 119 -15.92 -0.40 1.63
N ILE A 120 -16.07 0.37 0.54
CA ILE A 120 -16.54 -0.15 -0.74
C ILE A 120 -15.31 -0.60 -1.53
N PHE A 121 -15.37 -1.79 -2.11
CA PHE A 121 -14.40 -2.31 -3.05
C PHE A 121 -15.01 -2.31 -4.45
N PRO A 122 -14.40 -1.65 -5.45
CA PRO A 122 -14.76 -1.87 -6.85
C PRO A 122 -14.71 -3.36 -7.18
N LYS A 123 -15.46 -3.79 -8.21
CA LYS A 123 -15.43 -5.20 -8.67
C LYS A 123 -14.11 -5.50 -9.38
N ASN A 124 -13.63 -4.50 -10.16
CA ASN A 124 -12.36 -4.58 -10.87
C ASN A 124 -11.22 -4.22 -9.92
N ASN A 125 -10.18 -5.06 -9.89
CA ASN A 125 -8.94 -4.77 -9.17
C ASN A 125 -8.10 -3.70 -9.91
N ILE A 126 -7.19 -3.05 -9.19
CA ILE A 126 -6.27 -2.05 -9.73
C ILE A 126 -4.88 -2.62 -10.03
N GLY A 127 -4.63 -3.86 -9.65
CA GLY A 127 -3.39 -4.59 -9.85
C GLY A 127 -3.44 -5.90 -9.09
N ALA A 128 -2.31 -6.58 -8.99
CA ALA A 128 -2.18 -7.81 -8.23
C ALA A 128 -0.86 -7.85 -7.44
N SER A 129 -0.79 -8.73 -6.44
CA SER A 129 0.46 -9.04 -5.74
C SER A 129 0.63 -10.56 -5.62
N VAL A 130 1.87 -11.01 -5.73
CA VAL A 130 2.23 -12.42 -5.59
C VAL A 130 2.60 -12.68 -4.14
N ILE A 131 2.00 -13.73 -3.55
CA ILE A 131 2.35 -14.23 -2.22
C ILE A 131 2.97 -15.60 -2.30
N GLY A 132 3.89 -15.89 -1.38
CA GLY A 132 4.57 -17.17 -1.28
C GLY A 132 5.39 -17.27 -0.01
N VAL A 133 6.36 -18.18 0.00
CA VAL A 133 7.17 -18.46 1.19
C VAL A 133 8.64 -18.29 0.89
N THR A 134 9.32 -17.51 1.73
CA THR A 134 10.78 -17.55 1.83
C THR A 134 11.16 -18.73 2.71
N ILE A 135 12.01 -19.62 2.20
CA ILE A 135 12.57 -20.78 2.91
C ILE A 135 14.10 -20.78 2.85
N ARG A 136 14.75 -21.65 3.61
CA ARG A 136 16.18 -21.89 3.44
C ARG A 136 16.45 -22.58 2.09
N SER A 137 17.54 -22.20 1.41
CA SER A 137 17.90 -22.77 0.10
C SER A 137 18.20 -24.28 0.18
N GLU A 138 18.63 -24.79 1.32
CA GLU A 138 18.87 -26.23 1.55
C GLU A 138 17.59 -27.06 1.45
N ASP A 139 16.42 -26.49 1.79
CA ASP A 139 15.11 -27.14 1.70
C ASP A 139 14.52 -27.10 0.27
N ALA A 140 15.06 -26.31 -0.65
CA ALA A 140 14.47 -26.03 -1.97
C ALA A 140 14.34 -27.26 -2.89
N ASN A 141 15.13 -28.32 -2.65
CA ASN A 141 15.04 -29.55 -3.43
C ASN A 141 13.78 -30.38 -3.07
N THR A 142 13.29 -30.26 -1.84
CA THR A 142 12.17 -31.04 -1.30
C THR A 142 10.91 -30.21 -1.13
N ILE A 143 11.03 -28.89 -0.99
CA ILE A 143 9.91 -27.97 -0.78
C ILE A 143 9.86 -26.97 -1.94
N LYS A 144 8.94 -27.17 -2.87
CA LYS A 144 8.79 -26.38 -4.10
C LYS A 144 7.50 -25.55 -4.14
N ASN A 145 6.57 -25.87 -3.27
CA ASN A 145 5.24 -25.25 -3.21
C ASN A 145 4.69 -25.33 -1.77
N LEU A 146 3.53 -24.75 -1.56
CA LEU A 146 2.90 -24.71 -0.24
C LEU A 146 2.43 -26.09 0.25
N ASP A 147 2.06 -26.97 -0.67
CA ASP A 147 1.68 -28.36 -0.33
C ASP A 147 2.87 -29.17 0.20
N ASP A 148 4.03 -29.06 -0.45
CA ASP A 148 5.25 -29.72 0.02
C ASP A 148 5.63 -29.19 1.42
N PHE A 149 5.51 -27.87 1.63
CA PHE A 149 5.76 -27.22 2.91
C PHE A 149 4.84 -27.76 4.01
N ALA A 150 3.54 -27.83 3.73
CA ALA A 150 2.53 -28.31 4.66
C ALA A 150 2.69 -29.81 4.97
N LYS A 151 2.84 -30.66 3.94
CA LYS A 151 3.04 -32.13 4.09
C LYS A 151 4.31 -32.49 4.84
N ALA A 152 5.35 -31.65 4.75
CA ALA A 152 6.59 -31.80 5.53
C ALA A 152 6.44 -31.33 6.99
N GLY A 153 5.26 -30.86 7.42
CA GLY A 153 5.01 -30.37 8.78
C GLY A 153 5.85 -29.14 9.15
N LYS A 154 6.20 -28.34 8.17
CA LYS A 154 7.04 -27.15 8.34
C LYS A 154 6.27 -26.00 9.00
N LYS A 155 6.99 -25.15 9.75
CA LYS A 155 6.42 -24.05 10.55
C LYS A 155 6.62 -22.71 9.87
N LEU A 156 5.55 -21.93 9.75
CA LEU A 156 5.61 -20.53 9.33
C LEU A 156 6.00 -19.63 10.50
N VAL A 157 6.70 -18.54 10.19
CA VAL A 157 6.80 -17.37 11.08
C VAL A 157 5.38 -16.93 11.44
N PRO A 158 5.11 -16.56 12.71
CA PRO A 158 3.79 -16.12 13.16
C PRO A 158 3.21 -15.01 12.28
N ILE A 159 1.90 -14.99 12.12
CA ILE A 159 1.18 -13.99 11.33
C ILE A 159 0.15 -13.31 12.22
N ALA A 160 0.11 -11.98 12.21
CA ALA A 160 -0.90 -11.23 12.94
C ALA A 160 -2.31 -11.53 12.37
N PRO A 161 -3.31 -11.85 13.21
CA PRO A 161 -4.64 -12.27 12.76
C PRO A 161 -5.37 -11.24 11.89
N GLN A 162 -5.07 -9.95 12.06
CA GLN A 162 -5.63 -8.85 11.24
C GLN A 162 -4.97 -8.72 9.87
N ASN A 163 -3.84 -9.38 9.62
CA ASN A 163 -3.18 -9.40 8.32
C ASN A 163 -3.94 -10.30 7.34
N ALA A 164 -4.05 -9.86 6.10
CA ALA A 164 -4.73 -10.65 5.07
C ALA A 164 -4.03 -11.98 4.78
N GLN A 165 -2.72 -12.08 5.00
CA GLN A 165 -1.95 -13.32 4.91
C GLN A 165 -2.48 -14.41 5.84
N TYR A 166 -2.94 -14.03 7.04
CA TYR A 166 -3.55 -14.96 8.00
C TYR A 166 -4.79 -15.65 7.40
N GLN A 167 -5.65 -14.86 6.74
CA GLN A 167 -6.82 -15.39 6.05
C GLN A 167 -6.42 -16.33 4.90
N VAL A 168 -5.39 -16.01 4.14
CA VAL A 168 -4.92 -16.86 3.03
C VAL A 168 -4.48 -18.24 3.53
N VAL A 169 -3.75 -18.32 4.66
CA VAL A 169 -3.33 -19.61 5.26
C VAL A 169 -4.53 -20.33 5.88
N THR A 170 -5.47 -19.60 6.48
CA THR A 170 -6.72 -20.18 7.01
C THR A 170 -7.53 -20.83 5.90
N ASP A 171 -7.68 -20.17 4.75
CA ASP A 171 -8.39 -20.70 3.59
C ASP A 171 -7.67 -21.92 3.00
N TYR A 172 -6.34 -21.89 2.93
CA TYR A 172 -5.53 -23.04 2.55
C TYR A 172 -5.80 -24.24 3.47
N ASN A 173 -5.76 -24.04 4.78
CA ASN A 173 -5.99 -25.08 5.77
C ASN A 173 -7.40 -25.67 5.68
N ALA A 174 -8.41 -24.84 5.40
CA ALA A 174 -9.79 -25.30 5.21
C ALA A 174 -9.93 -26.19 3.95
N ALA A 175 -9.15 -25.91 2.90
CA ALA A 175 -9.10 -26.71 1.69
C ALA A 175 -8.25 -27.99 1.83
N HIS A 176 -7.31 -28.03 2.80
CA HIS A 176 -6.36 -29.14 3.01
C HIS A 176 -6.37 -29.62 4.47
N PRO A 177 -7.50 -30.22 4.96
CA PRO A 177 -7.64 -30.60 6.37
C PRO A 177 -6.69 -31.72 6.80
N ASP A 178 -6.17 -32.53 5.87
CA ASP A 178 -5.29 -33.65 6.18
C ASP A 178 -3.84 -33.23 6.52
N TYR A 179 -3.42 -32.05 6.08
CA TYR A 179 -2.08 -31.50 6.32
C TYR A 179 -2.12 -29.98 6.51
N PRO A 180 -2.81 -29.48 7.55
CA PRO A 180 -2.90 -28.05 7.79
C PRO A 180 -1.57 -27.49 8.22
N ILE A 181 -1.27 -26.27 7.79
CA ILE A 181 -0.12 -25.50 8.26
C ILE A 181 -0.44 -24.95 9.66
N ALA A 182 0.43 -25.21 10.63
CA ALA A 182 0.32 -24.62 11.97
C ALA A 182 0.42 -23.10 11.88
N LEU A 183 -0.63 -22.40 12.32
CA LEU A 183 -0.74 -20.95 12.27
C LEU A 183 -0.57 -20.40 13.69
N GLU A 184 0.59 -19.80 13.95
CA GLU A 184 0.84 -19.08 15.19
C GLU A 184 0.47 -17.60 15.01
N ALA A 185 -0.30 -17.05 15.96
CA ALA A 185 -0.67 -15.64 15.96
C ALA A 185 0.34 -14.82 16.75
N SER A 186 0.92 -13.78 16.14
CA SER A 186 1.74 -12.79 16.84
C SER A 186 1.65 -11.45 16.14
N GLU A 187 1.60 -10.38 16.91
CA GLU A 187 1.59 -9.00 16.43
C GLU A 187 2.93 -8.29 16.64
N ASN A 188 3.85 -8.92 17.36
CA ASN A 188 5.04 -8.28 17.92
C ASN A 188 6.33 -8.82 17.32
N PHE A 189 6.58 -8.58 16.04
CA PHE A 189 7.89 -8.77 15.43
C PHE A 189 8.07 -7.85 14.22
N GLU A 190 9.31 -7.53 13.92
CA GLU A 190 9.70 -6.78 12.73
C GLU A 190 9.94 -7.72 11.55
N ILE A 191 9.83 -7.22 10.32
CA ILE A 191 10.14 -8.00 9.10
C ILE A 191 11.57 -8.58 9.16
N ALA A 192 12.51 -7.82 9.74
CA ALA A 192 13.88 -8.27 9.97
C ALA A 192 13.95 -9.54 10.82
N ASP A 193 13.17 -9.64 11.90
CA ASP A 193 13.12 -10.82 12.74
C ASP A 193 12.69 -12.06 11.96
N ALA A 194 11.70 -11.92 11.07
CA ALA A 194 11.19 -13.03 10.28
C ALA A 194 12.27 -13.70 9.42
N TYR A 195 13.10 -12.92 8.73
CA TYR A 195 14.21 -13.46 7.93
C TYR A 195 15.31 -14.10 8.81
N SER A 196 15.64 -13.45 9.95
CA SER A 196 16.59 -14.01 10.93
C SER A 196 16.12 -15.36 11.46
N TRP A 197 14.86 -15.47 11.85
CA TRP A 197 14.29 -16.70 12.40
C TRP A 197 14.25 -17.85 11.40
N VAL A 198 14.04 -17.56 10.10
CA VAL A 198 14.16 -18.58 9.04
C VAL A 198 15.60 -19.02 8.87
N LEU A 199 16.57 -18.10 8.84
CA LEU A 199 18.00 -18.40 8.72
C LEU A 199 18.53 -19.23 9.91
N GLU A 200 18.05 -18.94 11.12
CA GLU A 200 18.42 -19.63 12.36
C GLU A 200 17.71 -20.98 12.55
N GLY A 201 16.71 -21.30 11.69
CA GLY A 201 15.95 -22.53 11.79
C GLY A 201 14.90 -22.53 12.93
N ARG A 202 14.59 -21.35 13.51
CA ARG A 202 13.52 -21.20 14.50
C ARG A 202 12.15 -21.46 13.87
N TYR A 203 11.99 -20.99 12.64
CA TYR A 203 10.86 -21.28 11.76
C TYR A 203 11.40 -21.77 10.41
N ASP A 204 10.55 -22.44 9.65
CA ASP A 204 10.95 -23.02 8.36
C ASP A 204 10.65 -22.11 7.18
N GLY A 205 9.69 -21.18 7.32
CA GLY A 205 9.33 -20.27 6.25
C GLY A 205 8.67 -18.98 6.71
N TYR A 206 8.87 -17.93 5.91
CA TYR A 206 8.21 -16.64 6.06
C TYR A 206 7.23 -16.43 4.92
N PHE A 207 5.92 -16.45 5.25
CA PHE A 207 4.83 -16.29 4.29
C PHE A 207 4.54 -14.82 4.06
N ALA A 208 4.99 -14.28 2.94
CA ALA A 208 4.90 -12.87 2.62
C ALA A 208 4.77 -12.65 1.10
N ILE A 209 4.45 -11.41 0.70
CA ILE A 209 4.48 -11.02 -0.70
C ILE A 209 5.90 -11.09 -1.25
N GLU A 210 6.02 -11.45 -2.54
CA GLU A 210 7.32 -11.59 -3.23
C GLU A 210 8.17 -10.31 -3.14
N LEU A 211 7.52 -9.15 -3.19
CA LEU A 211 8.20 -7.87 -3.03
C LEU A 211 8.97 -7.77 -1.71
N SER A 212 8.46 -8.35 -0.61
CA SER A 212 9.18 -8.39 0.66
C SER A 212 10.50 -9.16 0.52
N TYR A 213 10.47 -10.33 -0.14
CA TYR A 213 11.68 -11.10 -0.43
C TYR A 213 12.64 -10.31 -1.33
N GLN A 214 12.13 -9.71 -2.40
CA GLN A 214 12.96 -8.92 -3.31
C GLN A 214 13.66 -7.76 -2.58
N LYS A 215 12.94 -6.97 -1.81
CA LYS A 215 13.50 -5.83 -1.06
C LYS A 215 14.50 -6.23 0.01
N ASN A 216 14.25 -7.32 0.71
CA ASN A 216 15.04 -7.69 1.87
C ASN A 216 16.19 -8.65 1.54
N VAL A 217 16.11 -9.42 0.43
CA VAL A 217 17.09 -10.47 0.12
C VAL A 217 17.80 -10.25 -1.22
N THR A 218 17.07 -9.91 -2.31
CA THR A 218 17.67 -9.91 -3.65
C THR A 218 18.04 -8.53 -4.20
N ALA A 219 17.47 -7.44 -3.67
CA ALA A 219 17.83 -6.09 -4.09
C ALA A 219 19.31 -5.79 -3.82
N LYS A 220 19.88 -4.83 -4.57
CA LYS A 220 21.30 -4.47 -4.50
C LYS A 220 21.77 -4.13 -3.08
N ASP A 221 20.96 -3.39 -2.34
CA ASP A 221 21.27 -2.94 -0.97
C ASP A 221 20.34 -3.60 0.07
N ALA A 222 19.90 -4.83 -0.22
CA ALA A 222 18.99 -5.58 0.64
C ALA A 222 19.63 -5.87 2.00
N PRO A 223 18.92 -5.67 3.13
CA PRO A 223 19.43 -5.94 4.48
C PRO A 223 19.96 -7.36 4.66
N TYR A 224 19.36 -8.33 3.97
CA TYR A 224 19.75 -9.75 3.98
C TYR A 224 20.46 -10.18 2.70
N GLY A 225 20.94 -9.25 1.86
CA GLY A 225 21.61 -9.55 0.59
C GLY A 225 22.83 -10.45 0.71
N GLN A 226 23.55 -10.41 1.84
CA GLN A 226 24.64 -11.33 2.15
C GLN A 226 24.19 -12.79 2.34
N PHE A 227 22.92 -13.05 2.55
CA PHE A 227 22.31 -14.37 2.73
C PHE A 227 21.49 -14.83 1.53
N LYS A 228 21.56 -14.13 0.39
CA LYS A 228 20.78 -14.46 -0.82
C LYS A 228 20.97 -15.90 -1.30
N ASP A 229 22.14 -16.50 -1.06
CA ASP A 229 22.42 -17.89 -1.43
C ASP A 229 21.91 -18.89 -0.37
N LYS A 230 21.50 -18.42 0.81
CA LYS A 230 20.92 -19.22 1.90
C LYS A 230 19.41 -19.15 1.99
N LEU A 231 18.78 -18.22 1.28
CA LEU A 231 17.34 -18.02 1.24
C LEU A 231 16.84 -18.12 -0.19
N THR A 232 15.69 -18.75 -0.36
CA THR A 232 14.98 -18.79 -1.64
C THR A 232 13.50 -18.54 -1.41
N TYR A 233 12.79 -18.24 -2.48
CA TYR A 233 11.36 -17.94 -2.45
C TYR A 233 10.62 -18.81 -3.46
N PHE A 234 9.49 -19.40 -3.06
CA PHE A 234 8.55 -19.97 -4.01
C PHE A 234 7.23 -19.23 -3.98
N ARG A 235 6.65 -19.01 -5.14
CA ARG A 235 5.33 -18.40 -5.31
C ARG A 235 4.25 -19.39 -4.92
N TYR A 236 3.24 -18.92 -4.19
CA TYR A 236 2.04 -19.70 -3.90
C TYR A 236 0.90 -19.30 -4.85
N LYS A 237 0.48 -18.04 -4.80
CA LYS A 237 -0.55 -17.51 -5.70
C LYS A 237 -0.45 -16.00 -5.86
N ALA A 238 -1.10 -15.47 -6.91
CA ALA A 238 -1.38 -14.06 -7.03
C ALA A 238 -2.70 -13.72 -6.34
N LEU A 239 -2.79 -12.50 -5.82
CA LEU A 239 -3.99 -11.95 -5.18
C LEU A 239 -4.27 -10.58 -5.77
N PRO A 240 -5.52 -10.29 -6.16
CA PRO A 240 -5.88 -8.99 -6.68
C PRO A 240 -5.77 -7.92 -5.60
N THR A 241 -5.26 -6.75 -5.98
CA THR A 241 -5.26 -5.55 -5.13
C THR A 241 -6.34 -4.57 -5.56
N TYR A 242 -6.90 -3.85 -4.61
CA TYR A 242 -8.08 -3.00 -4.83
C TYR A 242 -7.88 -1.61 -4.27
N ALA A 243 -8.50 -0.62 -4.92
CA ALA A 243 -8.77 0.64 -4.30
C ALA A 243 -9.83 0.48 -3.19
N LEU A 244 -9.66 1.18 -2.08
CA LEU A 244 -10.69 1.36 -1.07
C LEU A 244 -11.47 2.63 -1.39
N VAL A 245 -12.80 2.58 -1.30
CA VAL A 245 -13.64 3.76 -1.43
C VAL A 245 -14.45 3.95 -0.16
N ASN A 246 -14.58 5.20 0.30
CA ASN A 246 -15.38 5.52 1.47
C ASN A 246 -16.83 5.04 1.28
N LYS A 247 -17.46 4.52 2.33
CA LYS A 247 -18.82 3.96 2.31
C LYS A 247 -19.91 4.96 1.84
N LYS A 248 -19.66 6.26 1.95
CA LYS A 248 -20.62 7.30 1.53
C LYS A 248 -20.50 7.66 0.05
N GLU A 249 -19.40 7.28 -0.61
CA GLU A 249 -19.07 7.62 -1.99
C GLU A 249 -19.47 6.50 -2.98
N THR A 250 -20.70 6.00 -2.88
CA THR A 250 -21.21 4.88 -3.70
C THR A 250 -21.17 5.15 -5.19
N LYS A 251 -21.57 6.36 -5.61
CA LYS A 251 -21.51 6.77 -7.02
C LYS A 251 -20.07 6.81 -7.54
N LEU A 252 -19.15 7.38 -6.76
CA LEU A 252 -17.72 7.41 -7.12
C LEU A 252 -17.16 5.99 -7.25
N ALA A 253 -17.54 5.07 -6.36
CA ALA A 253 -17.11 3.68 -6.42
C ALA A 253 -17.58 2.97 -7.70
N GLU A 254 -18.82 3.20 -8.13
CA GLU A 254 -19.37 2.66 -9.38
C GLU A 254 -18.68 3.24 -10.61
N GLU A 255 -18.43 4.55 -10.65
CA GLU A 255 -17.73 5.21 -11.76
C GLU A 255 -16.26 4.77 -11.85
N VAL A 256 -15.58 4.64 -10.71
CA VAL A 256 -14.21 4.09 -10.63
C VAL A 256 -14.18 2.63 -11.11
N ASP A 257 -15.15 1.80 -10.69
CA ASP A 257 -15.26 0.42 -11.14
C ASP A 257 -15.42 0.31 -12.66
N GLN A 258 -16.31 1.13 -13.24
CA GLN A 258 -16.49 1.19 -14.69
C GLN A 258 -15.20 1.58 -15.40
N ALA A 259 -14.52 2.65 -14.95
CA ALA A 259 -13.27 3.12 -15.53
C ALA A 259 -12.16 2.05 -15.46
N LEU A 260 -12.03 1.35 -14.33
CA LEU A 260 -11.10 0.22 -14.17
C LEU A 260 -11.41 -0.92 -15.16
N GLY A 261 -12.70 -1.27 -15.33
CA GLY A 261 -13.13 -2.28 -16.30
C GLY A 261 -12.79 -1.91 -17.75
N GLU A 262 -12.87 -0.64 -18.11
CA GLU A 262 -12.45 -0.14 -19.43
C GLU A 262 -10.93 -0.22 -19.58
N LEU A 263 -10.15 0.26 -18.61
CA LEU A 263 -8.69 0.21 -18.62
C LEU A 263 -8.15 -1.23 -18.73
N LYS A 264 -8.82 -2.19 -18.09
CA LYS A 264 -8.50 -3.61 -18.25
C LYS A 264 -8.72 -4.10 -19.69
N LYS A 265 -9.86 -3.79 -20.28
CA LYS A 265 -10.17 -4.17 -21.67
C LYS A 265 -9.22 -3.54 -22.68
N GLU A 266 -8.74 -2.33 -22.40
CA GLU A 266 -7.75 -1.61 -23.19
C GLU A 266 -6.31 -2.14 -22.98
N GLY A 267 -6.09 -3.05 -22.02
CA GLY A 267 -4.76 -3.57 -21.66
C GLY A 267 -3.88 -2.57 -20.93
N LYS A 268 -4.46 -1.45 -20.45
CA LYS A 268 -3.68 -0.37 -19.82
C LYS A 268 -3.13 -0.76 -18.46
N ILE A 269 -3.88 -1.56 -17.66
CA ILE A 269 -3.38 -2.07 -16.37
C ILE A 269 -2.20 -3.01 -16.62
N ALA A 270 -2.30 -3.93 -17.56
CA ALA A 270 -1.20 -4.84 -17.94
C ALA A 270 0.07 -4.09 -18.40
N GLU A 271 -0.09 -3.01 -19.18
CA GLU A 271 1.03 -2.14 -19.58
C GLU A 271 1.72 -1.52 -18.35
N LEU A 272 0.93 -1.02 -17.39
CA LEU A 272 1.45 -0.43 -16.16
C LEU A 272 2.11 -1.48 -15.26
N GLU A 273 1.55 -2.68 -15.13
CA GLU A 273 2.17 -3.79 -14.38
C GLU A 273 3.55 -4.13 -14.97
N LYS A 274 3.67 -4.27 -16.29
CA LYS A 274 4.97 -4.46 -16.95
C LYS A 274 5.95 -3.33 -16.69
N LYS A 275 5.48 -2.09 -16.67
CA LYS A 275 6.33 -0.93 -16.39
C LYS A 275 6.91 -0.97 -14.98
N TYR A 276 6.09 -1.31 -13.97
CA TYR A 276 6.49 -1.23 -12.57
C TYR A 276 7.08 -2.53 -12.01
N PHE A 277 6.66 -3.69 -12.53
CA PHE A 277 7.06 -5.02 -12.05
C PHE A 277 7.86 -5.84 -13.05
N GLY A 278 7.89 -5.44 -14.31
CA GLY A 278 8.55 -6.21 -15.38
C GLY A 278 7.70 -7.36 -15.93
N GLU A 279 6.53 -7.63 -15.35
CA GLU A 279 5.60 -8.69 -15.76
C GLU A 279 4.14 -8.27 -15.57
N GLU A 280 3.21 -8.99 -16.21
CA GLU A 280 1.78 -8.82 -16.01
C GLU A 280 1.32 -9.68 -14.82
N LEU A 281 1.07 -9.06 -13.67
CA LEU A 281 0.67 -9.74 -12.45
C LEU A 281 -0.77 -10.27 -12.54
N ASP A 282 -1.67 -9.56 -13.22
CA ASP A 282 -3.06 -9.98 -13.45
C ASP A 282 -3.17 -11.35 -14.16
N LEU A 283 -2.22 -11.68 -15.06
CA LEU A 283 -2.17 -13.00 -15.72
C LEU A 283 -1.86 -14.15 -14.74
N LEU A 284 -1.35 -13.85 -13.57
CA LEU A 284 -1.07 -14.86 -12.53
C LEU A 284 -2.31 -15.18 -11.70
N LEU A 285 -3.35 -14.33 -11.74
CA LEU A 285 -4.64 -14.56 -11.07
C LEU A 285 -5.39 -15.75 -11.67
N ASP A 286 -5.27 -15.96 -12.99
CA ASP A 286 -6.01 -16.99 -13.75
C ASP A 286 -5.30 -18.36 -13.74
N LYS A 287 -4.10 -18.46 -13.18
CA LYS A 287 -3.27 -19.68 -13.19
C LYS A 287 -3.37 -20.52 -11.90
N GLN A 288 -4.38 -20.23 -11.07
CA GLN A 288 -4.54 -20.86 -9.74
C GLN A 288 -5.52 -22.02 -9.75
#